data_c02c335d5e14973c66f624462eb94c61
#
_entry.id   c02c335d5e14973c66f624462eb94c61
#
_cell.length_a   1.000
_cell.length_b   1.000
_cell.length_c   1.000
_cell.angle_alpha   90.00
_cell.angle_beta   90.00
_cell.angle_gamma   90.00
#
_symmetry.space_group_name_H-M   'P 1'
#
loop_
_entity.id
_entity.type
_entity.pdbx_description
1 polymer ?
#
loop_
_entity_poly.entity_id
_entity_poly.type
_entity_poly.pdbx_seq_one_letter_code
_entity_poly.pdbx_strand_id
1 'polypeptide(L)'
;MNIRKPTDYTAMFAALDELMAAQLPQMELYCEIGQVVSGRAEKGAAVAASEHLQTTYPAADGFSPRNLRRMRAFYAAYEESPEIMRLAMNLGWTQNVAILERCSSNEERAWYIRAVLRFGWKKAKLLEVIESQTWLYSSLDEQMISCYTEEKEVTQESESDEKDTLCVSRQYPKKPRKSLLYQWLSSLRWRLLHHNYTICGRALM
;
A
#
# COMPACT_ATOMS: atom_id res chain seq x y z
N MET A 1 10.35 -27.90 32.58
CA MET A 1 10.15 -27.62 31.15
C MET A 1 8.99 -26.63 31.04
N ASN A 2 9.24 -25.40 30.55
CA ASN A 2 8.19 -24.41 30.34
C ASN A 2 7.53 -24.72 28.99
N ILE A 3 6.44 -25.47 28.98
CA ILE A 3 5.64 -25.75 27.80
C ILE A 3 4.89 -24.46 27.46
N ARG A 4 5.39 -23.70 26.49
CA ARG A 4 4.67 -22.54 25.96
C ARG A 4 3.37 -23.03 25.34
N LYS A 5 2.24 -22.49 25.82
CA LYS A 5 0.92 -22.77 25.22
C LYS A 5 0.99 -22.42 23.73
N PRO A 6 0.53 -23.29 22.81
CA PRO A 6 0.48 -22.98 21.39
C PRO A 6 -0.37 -21.73 21.16
N THR A 7 0.11 -20.81 20.33
CA THR A 7 -0.62 -19.59 19.99
C THR A 7 -1.82 -19.95 19.12
N ASP A 8 -2.99 -19.50 19.50
CA ASP A 8 -4.23 -19.69 18.74
C ASP A 8 -4.37 -18.61 17.67
N TYR A 9 -4.39 -19.00 16.40
CA TYR A 9 -4.59 -18.13 15.24
C TYR A 9 -5.94 -18.31 14.55
N THR A 10 -6.88 -19.07 15.13
CA THR A 10 -8.16 -19.43 14.49
C THR A 10 -8.95 -18.19 14.02
N ALA A 11 -9.06 -17.17 14.87
CA ALA A 11 -9.76 -15.94 14.52
C ALA A 11 -9.06 -15.16 13.38
N MET A 12 -7.70 -15.18 13.34
CA MET A 12 -6.94 -14.58 12.27
C MET A 12 -7.17 -15.31 10.93
N PHE A 13 -7.19 -16.64 10.96
CA PHE A 13 -7.43 -17.44 9.75
C PHE A 13 -8.84 -17.22 9.22
N ALA A 14 -9.87 -17.19 10.06
CA ALA A 14 -11.24 -16.90 9.64
C ALA A 14 -11.34 -15.51 8.97
N ALA A 15 -10.69 -14.49 9.54
CA ALA A 15 -10.67 -13.16 8.93
C ALA A 15 -9.94 -13.13 7.57
N LEU A 16 -8.84 -13.87 7.43
CA LEU A 16 -8.13 -14.00 6.15
C LEU A 16 -8.99 -14.70 5.10
N ASP A 17 -9.74 -15.74 5.47
CA ASP A 17 -10.64 -16.45 4.56
C ASP A 17 -11.79 -15.55 4.09
N GLU A 18 -12.35 -14.71 4.96
CA GLU A 18 -13.35 -13.70 4.59
C GLU A 18 -12.78 -12.68 3.58
N LEU A 19 -11.55 -12.22 3.78
CA LEU A 19 -10.88 -11.30 2.84
C LEU A 19 -10.64 -11.94 1.47
N MET A 20 -10.23 -13.19 1.44
CA MET A 20 -10.03 -13.94 0.18
C MET A 20 -11.35 -14.16 -0.57
N ALA A 21 -12.44 -14.40 0.14
CA ALA A 21 -13.77 -14.54 -0.44
C ALA A 21 -14.33 -13.21 -0.99
N ALA A 22 -13.92 -12.07 -0.45
CA ALA A 22 -14.39 -10.74 -0.85
C ALA A 22 -13.88 -10.26 -2.22
N GLN A 23 -12.89 -10.94 -2.82
CA GLN A 23 -12.31 -10.62 -4.13
C GLN A 23 -11.91 -9.15 -4.30
N LEU A 24 -11.30 -8.58 -3.29
CA LEU A 24 -10.86 -7.19 -3.28
C LEU A 24 -9.76 -6.91 -4.32
N PRO A 25 -9.63 -5.68 -4.82
CA PRO A 25 -8.46 -5.25 -5.58
C PRO A 25 -7.17 -5.51 -4.80
N GLN A 26 -6.08 -5.84 -5.50
CA GLN A 26 -4.81 -6.29 -4.88
C GLN A 26 -4.32 -5.38 -3.75
N MET A 27 -4.32 -4.07 -3.93
CA MET A 27 -3.83 -3.14 -2.92
C MET A 27 -4.73 -3.08 -1.69
N GLU A 28 -6.04 -3.16 -1.89
CA GLU A 28 -7.02 -3.23 -0.80
C GLU A 28 -6.84 -4.54 -0.02
N LEU A 29 -6.79 -5.67 -0.72
CA LEU A 29 -6.54 -6.98 -0.11
C LEU A 29 -5.25 -7.00 0.72
N TYR A 30 -4.15 -6.46 0.19
CA TYR A 30 -2.88 -6.44 0.89
C TYR A 30 -2.88 -5.51 2.12
N CYS A 31 -3.61 -4.41 2.06
CA CYS A 31 -3.81 -3.52 3.20
C CYS A 31 -4.60 -4.21 4.32
N GLU A 32 -5.72 -4.86 3.97
CA GLU A 32 -6.58 -5.56 4.91
C GLU A 32 -5.87 -6.76 5.56
N ILE A 33 -5.15 -7.56 4.77
CA ILE A 33 -4.29 -8.63 5.31
C ILE A 33 -3.25 -8.03 6.27
N GLY A 34 -2.65 -6.90 5.90
CA GLY A 34 -1.72 -6.16 6.75
C GLY A 34 -2.35 -5.79 8.10
N GLN A 35 -3.58 -5.30 8.10
CA GLN A 35 -4.36 -4.96 9.28
C GLN A 35 -4.59 -6.20 10.17
N VAL A 36 -5.11 -7.28 9.60
CA VAL A 36 -5.38 -8.54 10.32
C VAL A 36 -4.11 -9.08 10.98
N VAL A 37 -2.99 -9.09 10.25
CA VAL A 37 -1.70 -9.55 10.79
C VAL A 37 -1.11 -8.57 11.82
N SER A 38 -1.36 -7.26 11.69
CA SER A 38 -0.91 -6.23 12.65
C SER A 38 -1.61 -6.37 13.99
N GLY A 39 -2.86 -6.80 14.02
CA GLY A 39 -3.61 -7.09 15.25
C GLY A 39 -3.01 -8.21 16.13
N ARG A 40 -1.97 -8.90 15.63
CA ARG A 40 -1.27 -9.98 16.35
C ARG A 40 0.15 -9.55 16.71
N ALA A 41 0.43 -9.50 18.01
CA ALA A 41 1.75 -9.11 18.52
C ALA A 41 2.85 -10.18 18.32
N GLU A 42 2.45 -11.43 18.10
CA GLU A 42 3.35 -12.57 18.02
C GLU A 42 4.23 -12.54 16.76
N LYS A 43 5.52 -12.81 16.92
CA LYS A 43 6.49 -12.85 15.81
C LYS A 43 6.15 -13.89 14.73
N GLY A 44 5.42 -14.95 15.09
CA GLY A 44 5.00 -16.02 14.18
C GLY A 44 3.77 -15.70 13.32
N ALA A 45 3.01 -14.66 13.63
CA ALA A 45 1.72 -14.37 12.98
C ALA A 45 1.80 -14.31 11.44
N ALA A 46 2.79 -13.59 10.90
CA ALA A 46 2.97 -13.49 9.45
C ALA A 46 3.39 -14.83 8.79
N VAL A 47 4.05 -15.72 9.52
CA VAL A 47 4.40 -17.06 9.04
C VAL A 47 3.16 -17.94 9.04
N ALA A 48 2.42 -17.98 10.15
CA ALA A 48 1.19 -18.75 10.27
C ALA A 48 0.13 -18.30 9.24
N ALA A 49 -0.03 -16.99 9.04
CA ALA A 49 -0.92 -16.44 8.02
C ALA A 49 -0.49 -16.86 6.60
N SER A 50 0.83 -16.87 6.32
CA SER A 50 1.36 -17.31 5.04
C SER A 50 1.10 -18.81 4.79
N GLU A 51 1.37 -19.66 5.77
CA GLU A 51 1.13 -21.09 5.68
C GLU A 51 -0.36 -21.39 5.46
N HIS A 52 -1.24 -20.72 6.18
CA HIS A 52 -2.69 -20.86 6.02
C HIS A 52 -3.13 -20.48 4.60
N LEU A 53 -2.75 -19.27 4.13
CA LEU A 53 -3.16 -18.78 2.81
C LEU A 53 -2.60 -19.64 1.66
N GLN A 54 -1.34 -20.08 1.73
CA GLN A 54 -0.74 -20.93 0.70
C GLN A 54 -1.34 -22.33 0.67
N THR A 55 -1.75 -22.86 1.83
CA THR A 55 -2.36 -24.19 1.93
C THR A 55 -3.82 -24.17 1.46
N THR A 56 -4.58 -23.14 1.87
CA THR A 56 -6.01 -23.02 1.56
C THR A 56 -6.25 -22.49 0.13
N TYR A 57 -5.37 -21.60 -0.34
CA TYR A 57 -5.50 -20.94 -1.65
C TYR A 57 -4.26 -21.13 -2.52
N PRO A 58 -3.91 -22.37 -2.93
CA PRO A 58 -2.65 -22.66 -3.63
C PRO A 58 -2.53 -22.01 -5.02
N ALA A 59 -3.66 -21.60 -5.61
CA ALA A 59 -3.69 -20.89 -6.88
C ALA A 59 -3.47 -19.37 -6.75
N ALA A 60 -3.44 -18.84 -5.52
CA ALA A 60 -3.26 -17.42 -5.27
C ALA A 60 -1.80 -17.09 -4.94
N ASP A 61 -1.24 -16.11 -5.65
CA ASP A 61 0.14 -15.68 -5.50
C ASP A 61 0.31 -14.53 -4.51
N GLY A 62 1.56 -14.31 -4.07
CA GLY A 62 1.93 -13.13 -3.29
C GLY A 62 1.88 -13.32 -1.77
N PHE A 63 1.55 -14.49 -1.26
CA PHE A 63 1.39 -14.75 0.18
C PHE A 63 2.61 -15.41 0.84
N SER A 64 3.83 -15.10 0.38
CA SER A 64 5.04 -15.55 1.07
C SER A 64 5.19 -14.88 2.45
N PRO A 65 5.88 -15.51 3.43
CA PRO A 65 6.08 -14.94 4.76
C PRO A 65 6.75 -13.55 4.72
N ARG A 66 7.63 -13.32 3.75
CA ARG A 66 8.27 -12.01 3.53
C ARG A 66 7.24 -10.98 3.10
N ASN A 67 6.33 -11.34 2.19
CA ASN A 67 5.33 -10.42 1.69
C ASN A 67 4.27 -10.10 2.73
N LEU A 68 3.86 -11.07 3.56
CA LEU A 68 2.96 -10.83 4.71
C LEU A 68 3.56 -9.84 5.72
N ARG A 69 4.88 -9.94 5.99
CA ARG A 69 5.58 -8.96 6.83
C ARG A 69 5.58 -7.56 6.20
N ARG A 70 5.70 -7.45 4.88
CA ARG A 70 5.61 -6.18 4.14
C ARG A 70 4.20 -5.58 4.20
N MET A 71 3.16 -6.41 4.05
CA MET A 71 1.76 -5.99 4.20
C MET A 71 1.51 -5.45 5.61
N ARG A 72 1.96 -6.17 6.63
CA ARG A 72 1.91 -5.70 8.03
C ARG A 72 2.64 -4.37 8.22
N ALA A 73 3.86 -4.25 7.69
CA ALA A 73 4.64 -3.03 7.79
C ALA A 73 4.01 -1.87 7.02
N PHE A 74 3.37 -2.13 5.88
CA PHE A 74 2.64 -1.15 5.09
C PHE A 74 1.45 -0.58 5.90
N TYR A 75 0.63 -1.46 6.47
CA TYR A 75 -0.49 -1.02 7.29
C TYR A 75 0.00 -0.20 8.50
N ALA A 76 0.95 -0.72 9.27
CA ALA A 76 1.49 -0.06 10.45
C ALA A 76 2.17 1.29 10.15
N ALA A 77 2.75 1.48 8.96
CA ALA A 77 3.36 2.74 8.57
C ALA A 77 2.34 3.86 8.30
N TYR A 78 1.13 3.49 7.88
CA TYR A 78 0.15 4.47 7.40
C TYR A 78 -1.17 4.47 8.18
N GLU A 79 -1.36 3.60 9.18
CA GLU A 79 -2.62 3.50 9.96
C GLU A 79 -3.01 4.83 10.64
N GLU A 80 -2.03 5.60 11.11
CA GLU A 80 -2.24 6.92 11.72
C GLU A 80 -2.33 8.06 10.68
N SER A 81 -2.08 7.77 9.40
CA SER A 81 -2.04 8.77 8.32
C SER A 81 -2.95 8.39 7.15
N PRO A 82 -4.28 8.48 7.31
CA PRO A 82 -5.25 8.02 6.31
C PRO A 82 -5.14 8.72 4.96
N GLU A 83 -4.62 9.95 4.92
CA GLU A 83 -4.39 10.67 3.67
C GLU A 83 -3.24 10.04 2.87
N ILE A 84 -2.14 9.70 3.54
CA ILE A 84 -0.99 9.05 2.91
C ILE A 84 -1.39 7.64 2.46
N MET A 85 -2.10 6.90 3.31
CA MET A 85 -2.65 5.58 2.98
C MET A 85 -3.45 5.65 1.68
N ARG A 86 -4.38 6.59 1.56
CA ARG A 86 -5.21 6.77 0.37
C ARG A 86 -4.39 7.04 -0.89
N LEU A 87 -3.33 7.84 -0.79
CA LEU A 87 -2.42 8.09 -1.92
C LEU A 87 -1.63 6.83 -2.28
N ALA A 88 -1.10 6.12 -1.29
CA ALA A 88 -0.34 4.89 -1.47
C ALA A 88 -1.16 3.77 -2.13
N MET A 89 -2.47 3.71 -1.87
CA MET A 89 -3.39 2.75 -2.50
C MET A 89 -3.51 2.92 -4.03
N ASN A 90 -3.15 4.09 -4.58
CA ASN A 90 -3.13 4.32 -6.02
C ASN A 90 -1.81 3.93 -6.70
N LEU A 91 -0.81 3.49 -5.95
CA LEU A 91 0.46 2.98 -6.47
C LEU A 91 0.41 1.45 -6.60
N GLY A 92 1.28 0.91 -7.47
CA GLY A 92 1.51 -0.52 -7.51
C GLY A 92 2.23 -1.03 -6.25
N TRP A 93 1.99 -2.30 -5.86
CA TRP A 93 2.60 -2.91 -4.67
C TRP A 93 4.13 -2.81 -4.66
N THR A 94 4.77 -3.05 -5.79
CA THR A 94 6.24 -3.02 -5.90
C THR A 94 6.84 -1.62 -5.66
N GLN A 95 6.12 -0.55 -6.00
CA GLN A 95 6.52 0.83 -5.72
C GLN A 95 6.33 1.15 -4.24
N ASN A 96 5.19 0.77 -3.66
CA ASN A 96 4.93 0.92 -2.22
C ASN A 96 5.98 0.21 -1.37
N VAL A 97 6.36 -1.03 -1.74
CA VAL A 97 7.43 -1.77 -1.05
C VAL A 97 8.77 -1.04 -1.17
N ALA A 98 9.10 -0.49 -2.34
CA ALA A 98 10.35 0.24 -2.52
C ALA A 98 10.42 1.50 -1.63
N ILE A 99 9.34 2.26 -1.54
CA ILE A 99 9.23 3.43 -0.68
C ILE A 99 9.32 3.01 0.80
N LEU A 100 8.56 1.99 1.19
CA LEU A 100 8.51 1.52 2.57
C LEU A 100 9.87 1.03 3.10
N GLU A 101 10.64 0.32 2.24
CA GLU A 101 11.95 -0.26 2.61
C GLU A 101 13.09 0.77 2.59
N ARG A 102 12.94 1.89 1.87
CA ARG A 102 14.03 2.87 1.66
C ARG A 102 13.82 4.19 2.38
N CYS A 103 12.57 4.58 2.65
CA CYS A 103 12.24 5.86 3.26
C CYS A 103 11.96 5.70 4.76
N SER A 104 12.48 6.61 5.56
CA SER A 104 12.43 6.52 7.01
C SER A 104 11.25 7.26 7.63
N SER A 105 10.87 8.42 7.08
CA SER A 105 9.78 9.24 7.62
C SER A 105 8.52 9.19 6.75
N ASN A 106 7.37 9.54 7.34
CA ASN A 106 6.11 9.61 6.60
C ASN A 106 6.07 10.81 5.65
N GLU A 107 6.78 11.90 5.95
CA GLU A 107 6.93 13.06 5.07
C GLU A 107 7.67 12.67 3.80
N GLU A 108 8.81 11.99 3.95
CA GLU A 108 9.60 11.45 2.84
C GLU A 108 8.77 10.50 1.97
N ARG A 109 8.08 9.53 2.60
CA ARG A 109 7.20 8.58 1.91
C ARG A 109 6.10 9.30 1.13
N ALA A 110 5.44 10.27 1.76
CA ALA A 110 4.38 11.07 1.15
C ALA A 110 4.88 11.85 -0.07
N TRP A 111 6.11 12.37 -0.01
CA TRP A 111 6.73 13.06 -1.13
C TRP A 111 6.93 12.11 -2.33
N TYR A 112 7.57 10.95 -2.11
CA TYR A 112 7.79 9.98 -3.19
C TYR A 112 6.49 9.39 -3.74
N ILE A 113 5.47 9.14 -2.91
CA ILE A 113 4.14 8.70 -3.35
C ILE A 113 3.53 9.73 -4.30
N ARG A 114 3.54 11.03 -3.93
CA ARG A 114 3.03 12.11 -4.79
C ARG A 114 3.83 12.25 -6.08
N ALA A 115 5.14 12.13 -6.01
CA ALA A 115 6.02 12.17 -7.17
C ALA A 115 5.72 11.02 -8.14
N VAL A 116 5.59 9.79 -7.65
CA VAL A 116 5.22 8.64 -8.51
C VAL A 116 3.86 8.84 -9.15
N LEU A 117 2.86 9.33 -8.40
CA LEU A 117 1.52 9.60 -8.95
C LEU A 117 1.53 10.70 -10.02
N ARG A 118 2.40 11.69 -9.85
CA ARG A 118 2.51 12.83 -10.77
C ARG A 118 3.29 12.51 -12.02
N PHE A 119 4.45 11.84 -11.88
CA PHE A 119 5.38 11.60 -12.99
C PHE A 119 5.25 10.21 -13.60
N GLY A 120 4.48 9.31 -13.01
CA GLY A 120 4.32 7.95 -13.50
C GLY A 120 5.59 7.08 -13.41
N TRP A 121 6.51 7.39 -12.49
CA TRP A 121 7.79 6.69 -12.39
C TRP A 121 7.62 5.19 -12.21
N LYS A 122 8.32 4.43 -13.03
CA LYS A 122 8.49 2.99 -12.83
C LYS A 122 9.41 2.74 -11.64
N LYS A 123 9.37 1.51 -11.09
CA LYS A 123 10.17 1.12 -9.92
C LYS A 123 11.67 1.47 -10.07
N ALA A 124 12.25 1.27 -11.25
CA ALA A 124 13.69 1.54 -11.49
C ALA A 124 14.01 3.03 -11.28
N LYS A 125 13.23 3.92 -11.92
CA LYS A 125 13.41 5.37 -11.75
C LYS A 125 13.13 5.83 -10.33
N LEU A 126 12.10 5.28 -9.69
CA LEU A 126 11.82 5.58 -8.29
C LEU A 126 13.01 5.24 -7.37
N LEU A 127 13.65 4.09 -7.56
CA LEU A 127 14.82 3.69 -6.77
C LEU A 127 16.00 4.63 -6.98
N GLU A 128 16.27 5.01 -8.23
CA GLU A 128 17.32 5.99 -8.57
C GLU A 128 17.10 7.34 -7.85
N VAL A 129 15.86 7.84 -7.90
CA VAL A 129 15.51 9.12 -7.27
C VAL A 129 15.54 9.04 -5.73
N ILE A 130 15.18 7.89 -5.15
CA ILE A 130 15.33 7.66 -3.70
C ILE A 130 16.82 7.64 -3.31
N GLU A 131 17.66 6.96 -4.09
CA GLU A 131 19.11 6.87 -3.82
C GLU A 131 19.79 8.24 -3.92
N SER A 132 19.33 9.11 -4.81
CA SER A 132 19.84 10.50 -4.91
C SER A 132 19.31 11.44 -3.82
N GLN A 133 18.43 10.97 -2.93
CA GLN A 133 17.82 11.74 -1.83
C GLN A 133 17.17 13.05 -2.29
N THR A 134 16.60 13.06 -3.46
CA THR A 134 16.10 14.25 -4.15
C THR A 134 15.03 15.00 -3.33
N TRP A 135 14.26 14.32 -2.49
CA TRP A 135 13.24 14.94 -1.63
C TRP A 135 13.80 16.00 -0.65
N LEU A 136 15.09 15.92 -0.32
CA LEU A 136 15.75 16.88 0.59
C LEU A 136 16.05 18.23 -0.08
N TYR A 137 16.16 18.26 -1.38
CA TYR A 137 16.74 19.40 -2.11
C TYR A 137 15.72 20.18 -2.96
N SER A 138 14.52 19.68 -3.14
CA SER A 138 13.55 20.32 -4.02
C SER A 138 12.12 20.19 -3.57
N SER A 139 11.35 21.27 -3.74
CA SER A 139 9.90 21.18 -3.78
C SER A 139 9.47 20.30 -4.96
N LEU A 140 8.30 19.67 -4.88
CA LEU A 140 7.76 18.88 -6.00
C LEU A 140 7.59 19.71 -7.28
N ASP A 141 7.45 21.03 -7.15
CA ASP A 141 7.25 21.95 -8.27
C ASP A 141 8.59 22.29 -8.96
N GLU A 142 9.68 22.45 -8.21
CA GLU A 142 11.04 22.68 -8.76
C GLU A 142 11.56 21.46 -9.52
N GLN A 143 11.28 20.25 -9.03
CA GLN A 143 11.64 19.01 -9.74
C GLN A 143 10.88 18.81 -11.05
N MET A 144 9.66 19.31 -11.14
CA MET A 144 8.93 19.28 -12.42
C MET A 144 9.68 19.98 -13.55
N ILE A 145 10.32 21.11 -13.24
CA ILE A 145 11.03 21.90 -14.24
C ILE A 145 12.31 21.17 -14.68
N SER A 146 13.06 20.59 -13.73
CA SER A 146 14.31 19.88 -14.02
C SER A 146 14.08 18.59 -14.84
N CYS A 147 13.10 17.75 -14.48
CA CYS A 147 12.81 16.53 -15.25
C CYS A 147 12.27 16.82 -16.65
N TYR A 148 11.55 17.94 -16.84
CA TYR A 148 11.05 18.35 -18.16
C TYR A 148 12.16 18.89 -19.07
N THR A 149 13.21 19.48 -18.51
CA THR A 149 14.36 19.94 -19.28
C THR A 149 15.25 18.80 -19.74
N GLU A 150 15.51 17.81 -18.87
CA GLU A 150 16.32 16.63 -19.22
C GLU A 150 15.66 15.76 -20.30
N GLU A 151 14.32 15.56 -20.25
CA GLU A 151 13.61 14.79 -21.29
C GLU A 151 13.55 15.53 -22.63
N LYS A 152 13.55 16.88 -22.66
CA LYS A 152 13.58 17.66 -23.88
C LYS A 152 14.97 17.70 -24.54
N GLU A 153 16.04 17.67 -23.76
CA GLU A 153 17.40 17.62 -24.31
C GLU A 153 17.69 16.28 -24.98
N VAL A 154 17.21 15.16 -24.40
CA VAL A 154 17.37 13.81 -24.96
C VAL A 154 16.51 13.62 -26.25
N THR A 155 15.36 14.29 -26.35
CA THR A 155 14.49 14.19 -27.55
C THR A 155 14.94 15.12 -28.71
N GLN A 156 15.74 16.16 -28.47
CA GLN A 156 16.23 17.02 -29.53
C GLN A 156 17.48 16.49 -30.26
N GLU A 157 18.21 15.55 -29.67
CA GLU A 157 19.36 14.91 -30.34
C GLU A 157 18.98 13.68 -31.21
N SER A 158 17.72 13.21 -31.18
CA SER A 158 17.26 12.04 -31.95
C SER A 158 16.22 12.33 -33.06
N GLU A 159 15.86 13.56 -33.30
CA GLU A 159 14.94 13.93 -34.41
C GLU A 159 15.68 14.40 -35.69
N SER A 160 16.55 13.54 -36.21
CA SER A 160 16.88 13.54 -37.64
C SER A 160 16.74 12.10 -38.13
N ASP A 161 15.59 11.72 -38.53
CA ASP A 161 15.12 10.62 -39.37
C ASP A 161 14.03 9.76 -38.67
N GLU A 162 12.82 10.06 -38.94
CA GLU A 162 11.75 9.22 -39.47
C GLU A 162 10.36 9.83 -39.22
N LYS A 163 9.69 10.09 -40.34
CA LYS A 163 8.28 10.48 -40.40
C LYS A 163 7.40 9.27 -40.09
N ASP A 164 6.27 9.61 -39.47
CA ASP A 164 5.05 8.80 -39.31
C ASP A 164 5.03 7.76 -38.18
N THR A 165 4.37 8.12 -37.08
CA THR A 165 3.26 7.32 -36.54
C THR A 165 2.60 8.00 -35.33
N LEU A 166 1.36 8.37 -35.53
CA LEU A 166 0.23 8.58 -34.56
C LEU A 166 0.54 8.95 -33.11
N CYS A 167 0.29 10.21 -32.78
CA CYS A 167 -0.06 10.69 -31.46
C CYS A 167 -1.35 10.01 -30.95
N VAL A 168 -1.23 9.00 -30.11
CA VAL A 168 -2.33 8.54 -29.25
C VAL A 168 -2.34 9.41 -27.98
N SER A 169 -3.19 10.43 -28.00
CA SER A 169 -3.52 11.20 -26.80
C SER A 169 -4.07 10.28 -25.72
N ARG A 170 -3.28 9.94 -24.70
CA ARG A 170 -3.77 9.32 -23.48
C ARG A 170 -4.63 10.35 -22.74
N GLN A 171 -5.93 10.24 -22.93
CA GLN A 171 -6.92 10.90 -22.08
C GLN A 171 -6.77 10.34 -20.67
N TYR A 172 -6.42 11.21 -19.70
CA TYR A 172 -6.52 10.89 -18.28
C TYR A 172 -7.98 10.55 -17.95
N PRO A 173 -8.24 9.47 -17.23
CA PRO A 173 -9.59 9.15 -16.82
C PRO A 173 -10.13 10.28 -15.93
N LYS A 174 -11.30 10.80 -16.31
CA LYS A 174 -12.08 11.76 -15.54
C LYS A 174 -12.27 11.24 -14.12
N LYS A 175 -12.18 12.14 -13.12
CA LYS A 175 -12.35 11.95 -11.66
C LYS A 175 -13.10 10.66 -11.29
N PRO A 176 -12.51 9.79 -10.46
CA PRO A 176 -13.24 8.65 -9.94
C PRO A 176 -14.46 9.15 -9.15
N ARG A 177 -15.63 8.58 -9.42
CA ARG A 177 -16.83 8.72 -8.60
C ARG A 177 -16.42 8.44 -7.15
N LYS A 178 -16.94 9.22 -6.19
CA LYS A 178 -16.75 9.07 -4.75
C LYS A 178 -16.69 7.59 -4.39
N SER A 179 -15.48 7.12 -4.10
CA SER A 179 -15.23 5.69 -3.97
C SER A 179 -15.98 5.17 -2.74
N LEU A 180 -16.49 3.96 -2.88
CA LEU A 180 -17.08 3.16 -1.81
C LEU A 180 -16.16 3.06 -0.56
N LEU A 181 -14.86 3.27 -0.74
CA LEU A 181 -13.84 3.40 0.32
C LEU A 181 -14.18 4.45 1.38
N TYR A 182 -14.77 5.60 1.00
CA TYR A 182 -15.13 6.65 1.97
C TYR A 182 -16.34 6.25 2.83
N GLN A 183 -17.28 5.51 2.23
CA GLN A 183 -18.42 4.95 2.97
C GLN A 183 -17.98 3.79 3.87
N TRP A 184 -16.98 3.03 3.45
CA TRP A 184 -16.47 1.86 4.16
C TRP A 184 -15.60 2.24 5.36
N LEU A 185 -14.69 3.20 5.24
CA LEU A 185 -13.91 3.74 6.37
C LEU A 185 -14.80 4.38 7.43
N SER A 186 -15.91 5.01 7.03
CA SER A 186 -16.90 5.55 7.99
C SER A 186 -17.70 4.43 8.68
N SER A 187 -17.97 3.31 8.01
CA SER A 187 -18.71 2.17 8.57
C SER A 187 -17.88 1.33 9.54
N LEU A 188 -16.57 1.20 9.32
CA LEU A 188 -15.65 0.53 10.26
C LEU A 188 -15.49 1.32 11.55
N ARG A 189 -15.39 2.65 11.46
CA ARG A 189 -15.35 3.52 12.65
C ARG A 189 -16.64 3.41 13.46
N TRP A 190 -17.78 3.16 12.80
CA TRP A 190 -19.09 2.97 13.45
C TRP A 190 -19.18 1.59 14.14
N ARG A 191 -18.68 0.52 13.54
CA ARG A 191 -18.69 -0.83 14.12
C ARG A 191 -17.79 -0.95 15.34
N LEU A 192 -16.61 -0.32 15.34
CA LEU A 192 -15.68 -0.32 16.48
C LEU A 192 -16.24 0.49 17.68
N LEU A 193 -16.98 1.58 17.43
CA LEU A 193 -17.61 2.37 18.48
C LEU A 193 -18.82 1.65 19.11
N HIS A 194 -19.57 0.85 18.36
CA HIS A 194 -20.71 0.10 18.91
C HIS A 194 -20.31 -1.17 19.66
N HIS A 195 -19.17 -1.79 19.35
CA HIS A 195 -18.72 -2.98 20.09
C HIS A 195 -18.24 -2.65 21.51
N ASN A 196 -17.73 -1.46 21.75
CA ASN A 196 -17.30 -1.01 23.09
C ASN A 196 -18.45 -0.54 23.98
N TYR A 197 -19.63 -0.23 23.43
CA TYR A 197 -20.80 0.19 24.26
C TYR A 197 -21.64 -0.97 24.80
N THR A 198 -21.50 -2.18 24.23
CA THR A 198 -22.29 -3.35 24.68
C THR A 198 -21.66 -4.09 25.87
N ILE A 199 -20.41 -3.79 26.22
CA ILE A 199 -19.71 -4.46 27.35
C ILE A 199 -19.84 -3.66 28.66
N CYS A 200 -20.21 -2.38 28.61
CA CYS A 200 -20.30 -1.54 29.82
C CYS A 200 -21.71 -1.41 30.43
N GLY A 201 -22.71 -2.13 29.90
CA GLY A 201 -24.11 -2.05 30.31
C GLY A 201 -24.62 -3.18 31.19
N ARG A 202 -23.75 -4.07 31.75
CA ARG A 202 -24.18 -5.19 32.61
C ARG A 202 -23.41 -5.29 33.93
N ALA A 203 -23.34 -4.22 34.64
CA ALA A 203 -22.96 -4.24 36.05
C ALA A 203 -23.65 -3.07 36.77
N LEU A 204 -24.93 -3.21 37.06
CA LEU A 204 -25.66 -2.55 38.16
C LEU A 204 -27.16 -2.87 38.00
N MET A 205 -27.50 -4.06 38.57
CA MET A 205 -28.74 -4.34 39.28
C MET A 205 -28.53 -5.66 40.03
#